data_e7db28224b0e4b05ae59a7118f4e57b3
#
_entry.id   e7db28224b0e4b05ae59a7118f4e57b3
#
_cell.length_a   1.000
_cell.length_b   1.000
_cell.length_c   1.000
_cell.angle_alpha   90.00
_cell.angle_beta   90.00
_cell.angle_gamma   90.00
#
_symmetry.space_group_name_H-M   'P 1'
#
loop_
_entity.id
_entity.type
_entity.pdbx_description
1 polymer ?
#
loop_
_entity_poly.entity_id
_entity_poly.type
_entity_poly.pdbx_seq_one_letter_code
_entity_poly.pdbx_strand_id
1 'polypeptide(L)'
;MHFEMKLLTEFLCLLAVFLSTVESAEKRKAFCYLAYEFGKCGGHRVMWAFSIKELECVPFVFSNCGGNENRFHTKENCEKACAPIQSRFVLAY
;
A
#
# COMPACT_ATOMS: atom_id res chain seq x y z
N MET A 1 20.10 -22.46 -36.74
CA MET A 1 19.93 -23.16 -35.47
C MET A 1 20.46 -22.40 -34.28
N HIS A 2 21.69 -21.91 -34.33
CA HIS A 2 22.22 -21.10 -33.23
C HIS A 2 21.45 -19.82 -32.96
N PHE A 3 20.84 -19.28 -33.98
CA PHE A 3 20.08 -18.05 -33.89
C PHE A 3 18.82 -18.23 -33.06
N GLU A 4 18.12 -19.37 -33.20
CA GLU A 4 16.89 -19.63 -32.45
C GLU A 4 17.13 -19.86 -30.97
N MET A 5 18.22 -20.52 -30.61
CA MET A 5 18.56 -20.77 -29.22
C MET A 5 18.88 -19.46 -28.48
N LYS A 6 19.53 -18.54 -29.15
CA LYS A 6 19.86 -17.24 -28.59
C LYS A 6 18.61 -16.41 -28.30
N LEU A 7 17.64 -16.43 -29.19
CA LEU A 7 16.38 -15.72 -28.99
C LEU A 7 15.58 -16.26 -27.80
N LEU A 8 15.54 -17.58 -27.63
CA LEU A 8 14.87 -18.20 -26.51
C LEU A 8 15.49 -17.82 -25.18
N THR A 9 16.82 -17.78 -25.11
CA THR A 9 17.54 -17.42 -23.90
C THR A 9 17.26 -15.97 -23.50
N GLU A 10 17.25 -15.06 -24.46
CA GLU A 10 16.94 -13.65 -24.19
C GLU A 10 15.50 -13.46 -23.72
N PHE A 11 14.58 -14.19 -24.31
CA PHE A 11 13.18 -14.13 -23.93
C PHE A 11 12.95 -14.58 -22.49
N LEU A 12 13.60 -15.66 -22.08
CA LEU A 12 13.50 -16.17 -20.71
C LEU A 12 14.09 -15.19 -19.70
N CYS A 13 15.18 -14.54 -20.02
CA CYS A 13 15.78 -13.52 -19.14
C CYS A 13 14.83 -12.33 -18.94
N LEU A 14 14.19 -11.87 -19.99
CA LEU A 14 13.25 -10.76 -19.91
C LEU A 14 12.04 -11.12 -19.05
N LEU A 15 11.52 -12.34 -19.15
CA LEU A 15 10.43 -12.80 -18.33
C LEU A 15 10.79 -12.84 -16.85
N ALA A 16 11.98 -13.33 -16.54
CA ALA A 16 12.45 -13.41 -15.15
C ALA A 16 12.58 -12.03 -14.52
N VAL A 17 13.11 -11.06 -15.24
CA VAL A 17 13.22 -9.67 -14.76
C VAL A 17 11.85 -9.05 -14.55
N PHE A 18 10.92 -9.29 -15.46
CA PHE A 18 9.56 -8.78 -15.36
C PHE A 18 8.85 -9.31 -14.12
N LEU A 19 8.95 -10.60 -13.86
CA LEU A 19 8.32 -11.23 -12.70
C LEU A 19 8.89 -10.69 -11.39
N SER A 20 10.19 -10.47 -11.32
CA SER A 20 10.84 -9.90 -10.13
C SER A 20 10.35 -8.50 -9.82
N THR A 21 10.15 -7.67 -10.85
CA THR A 21 9.66 -6.31 -10.67
C THR A 21 8.24 -6.27 -10.14
N VAL A 22 7.38 -7.17 -10.62
CA VAL A 22 5.99 -7.24 -10.19
C VAL A 22 5.89 -7.62 -8.71
N GLU A 23 6.70 -8.56 -8.25
CA GLU A 23 6.66 -9.00 -6.85
C GLU A 23 7.02 -7.89 -5.86
N SER A 24 7.94 -6.99 -6.22
CA SER A 24 8.37 -5.93 -5.32
C SER A 24 7.37 -4.79 -5.19
N ALA A 25 6.35 -4.72 -6.03
CA ALA A 25 5.44 -3.59 -6.14
C ALA A 25 4.24 -3.63 -5.20
N GLU A 26 3.97 -4.73 -4.50
CA GLU A 26 2.69 -4.92 -3.81
C GLU A 26 2.72 -4.99 -2.29
N LYS A 27 3.83 -4.65 -1.65
CA LYS A 27 3.90 -4.78 -0.19
C LYS A 27 3.45 -3.52 0.53
N ARG A 28 2.31 -3.60 1.21
CA ARG A 28 1.90 -2.61 2.19
C ARG A 28 2.38 -3.04 3.57
N LYS A 29 2.56 -2.07 4.44
CA LYS A 29 2.90 -2.35 5.83
C LYS A 29 1.76 -3.06 6.54
N ALA A 30 2.08 -3.94 7.47
CA ALA A 30 1.08 -4.77 8.16
C ALA A 30 0.01 -3.95 8.86
N PHE A 31 0.36 -2.81 9.45
CA PHE A 31 -0.61 -1.99 10.17
C PHE A 31 -1.68 -1.38 9.25
N CYS A 32 -1.45 -1.33 7.94
CA CYS A 32 -2.45 -0.83 7.00
C CYS A 32 -3.67 -1.74 6.89
N TYR A 33 -3.54 -2.98 7.32
CA TYR A 33 -4.62 -3.96 7.29
C TYR A 33 -5.43 -4.02 8.58
N LEU A 34 -5.00 -3.30 9.61
CA LEU A 34 -5.72 -3.26 10.87
C LEU A 34 -6.94 -2.34 10.77
N ALA A 35 -8.03 -2.73 11.41
CA ALA A 35 -9.19 -1.84 11.53
C ALA A 35 -8.80 -0.64 12.40
N TYR A 36 -9.24 0.56 12.01
CA TYR A 36 -9.00 1.73 12.84
C TYR A 36 -9.83 1.65 14.12
N GLU A 37 -9.28 2.17 15.22
CA GLU A 37 -9.93 2.07 16.53
C GLU A 37 -10.06 3.44 17.18
N PHE A 38 -11.21 3.69 17.81
CA PHE A 38 -11.43 4.90 18.59
C PHE A 38 -10.44 5.05 19.73
N GLY A 39 -10.06 3.95 20.36
CA GLY A 39 -9.15 3.97 21.49
C GLY A 39 -9.87 3.93 22.83
N LYS A 40 -9.19 4.35 23.89
CA LYS A 40 -9.64 4.15 25.27
C LYS A 40 -9.97 5.43 26.04
N CYS A 41 -9.67 6.60 25.50
CA CYS A 41 -9.88 7.87 26.19
C CYS A 41 -11.18 8.53 25.73
N GLY A 42 -11.47 9.74 26.22
CA GLY A 42 -12.68 10.46 25.89
C GLY A 42 -12.50 11.61 24.91
N GLY A 43 -11.36 11.71 24.26
CA GLY A 43 -11.11 12.77 23.31
C GLY A 43 -11.82 12.57 21.98
N HIS A 44 -11.79 13.60 21.15
CA HIS A 44 -12.45 13.59 19.84
C HIS A 44 -11.54 14.30 18.84
N ARG A 45 -10.53 13.57 18.34
CA ARG A 45 -9.63 14.11 17.34
C ARG A 45 -9.88 13.41 16.01
N VAL A 46 -10.03 14.18 14.95
CA VAL A 46 -10.16 13.59 13.62
C VAL A 46 -8.77 13.18 13.14
N MET A 47 -8.62 11.92 12.81
CA MET A 47 -7.40 11.35 12.27
C MET A 47 -7.72 10.54 11.02
N TRP A 48 -6.70 10.01 10.38
CA TRP A 48 -6.86 9.29 9.12
C TRP A 48 -6.34 7.87 9.26
N ALA A 49 -7.03 6.93 8.63
CA ALA A 49 -6.63 5.53 8.61
C ALA A 49 -6.85 4.95 7.23
N PHE A 50 -6.05 3.97 6.87
CA PHE A 50 -6.27 3.25 5.62
C PHE A 50 -7.36 2.21 5.81
N SER A 51 -8.39 2.26 4.95
CA SER A 51 -9.45 1.27 4.96
C SER A 51 -9.17 0.20 3.91
N ILE A 52 -8.90 -1.03 4.37
CA ILE A 52 -8.66 -2.14 3.45
C ILE A 52 -9.95 -2.52 2.70
N LYS A 53 -11.09 -2.21 3.29
CA LYS A 53 -12.39 -2.45 2.69
C LYS A 53 -12.66 -1.51 1.51
N GLU A 54 -12.30 -0.24 1.67
CA GLU A 54 -12.51 0.79 0.65
C GLU A 54 -11.27 1.04 -0.20
N LEU A 55 -10.12 0.53 0.24
CA LEU A 55 -8.82 0.73 -0.40
C LEU A 55 -8.43 2.19 -0.53
N GLU A 56 -8.77 2.98 0.51
CA GLU A 56 -8.43 4.39 0.55
C GLU A 56 -8.30 4.86 2.00
N CYS A 57 -7.69 6.01 2.18
CA CYS A 57 -7.59 6.63 3.49
C CYS A 57 -8.89 7.34 3.83
N VAL A 58 -9.40 7.07 5.03
CA VAL A 58 -10.66 7.61 5.50
C VAL A 58 -10.47 8.35 6.83
N PRO A 59 -11.25 9.40 7.10
CA PRO A 59 -11.20 10.05 8.41
C PRO A 59 -11.95 9.24 9.45
N PHE A 60 -11.48 9.30 10.70
CA PHE A 60 -12.17 8.69 11.82
C PHE A 60 -11.90 9.49 13.09
N VAL A 61 -12.73 9.30 14.12
CA VAL A 61 -12.55 9.99 15.40
C VAL A 61 -11.68 9.13 16.31
N PHE A 62 -10.64 9.73 16.86
CA PHE A 62 -9.71 9.08 17.78
C PHE A 62 -9.81 9.72 19.15
N SER A 63 -9.81 8.90 20.20
CA SER A 63 -9.98 9.33 21.58
C SER A 63 -8.76 9.95 22.24
N ASN A 64 -7.64 10.03 21.54
CA ASN A 64 -6.35 10.57 22.01
C ASN A 64 -5.51 9.59 22.82
N CYS A 65 -5.95 8.35 23.01
CA CYS A 65 -5.10 7.33 23.60
C CYS A 65 -5.55 5.94 23.15
N GLY A 66 -4.63 4.99 23.20
CA GLY A 66 -4.89 3.63 22.75
C GLY A 66 -4.91 3.51 21.24
N GLY A 67 -5.76 2.63 20.73
CA GLY A 67 -5.85 2.40 19.30
C GLY A 67 -4.71 1.56 18.74
N ASN A 68 -4.39 1.74 17.48
CA ASN A 68 -3.29 1.01 16.83
C ASN A 68 -2.51 1.91 15.87
N GLU A 69 -1.57 1.33 15.17
CA GLU A 69 -0.67 2.09 14.28
C GLU A 69 -1.31 2.55 12.98
N ASN A 70 -2.48 2.04 12.63
CA ASN A 70 -3.19 2.51 11.45
C ASN A 70 -3.90 3.83 11.79
N ARG A 71 -3.11 4.86 12.01
CA ARG A 71 -3.57 6.17 12.45
C ARG A 71 -2.57 7.23 12.03
N PHE A 72 -3.04 8.22 11.31
CA PHE A 72 -2.20 9.27 10.74
C PHE A 72 -2.83 10.63 10.99
N HIS A 73 -2.00 11.63 11.15
CA HIS A 73 -2.47 13.00 11.39
C HIS A 73 -3.08 13.64 10.15
N THR A 74 -2.63 13.24 8.98
CA THR A 74 -3.10 13.80 7.72
C THR A 74 -3.43 12.70 6.72
N LYS A 75 -4.30 13.01 5.79
CA LYS A 75 -4.62 12.11 4.69
C LYS A 75 -3.37 11.77 3.88
N GLU A 76 -2.52 12.78 3.65
CA GLU A 76 -1.30 12.60 2.88
C GLU A 76 -0.34 11.61 3.51
N ASN A 77 -0.17 11.67 4.83
CA ASN A 77 0.68 10.73 5.55
C ASN A 77 0.14 9.31 5.46
N CYS A 78 -1.16 9.17 5.57
CA CYS A 78 -1.83 7.89 5.41
C CYS A 78 -1.60 7.32 4.00
N GLU A 79 -1.77 8.14 3.00
CA GLU A 79 -1.57 7.73 1.61
C GLU A 79 -0.13 7.32 1.31
N LYS A 80 0.84 8.05 1.85
CA LYS A 80 2.25 7.70 1.69
C LYS A 80 2.59 6.35 2.31
N ALA A 81 1.96 6.02 3.43
CA ALA A 81 2.24 4.78 4.15
C ALA A 81 1.47 3.59 3.60
N CYS A 82 0.23 3.79 3.19
CA CYS A 82 -0.71 2.69 2.94
C CYS A 82 -1.38 2.69 1.58
N ALA A 83 -1.40 3.81 0.86
CA ALA A 83 -2.12 3.87 -0.40
C ALA A 83 -1.54 2.88 -1.42
N PRO A 84 -2.38 2.30 -2.27
CA PRO A 84 -1.91 1.33 -3.23
C PRO A 84 -0.97 1.95 -4.24
N ILE A 85 0.13 1.26 -4.48
CA ILE A 85 1.11 1.66 -5.50
C ILE A 85 0.47 1.70 -6.88
N GLN A 86 -0.61 0.98 -7.05
CA GLN A 86 -1.39 0.94 -8.28
C GLN A 86 -1.88 2.31 -8.75
N SER A 87 -2.19 3.21 -7.81
CA SER A 87 -2.62 4.55 -8.17
C SER A 87 -1.53 5.33 -8.89
N ARG A 88 -0.28 5.05 -8.59
CA ARG A 88 0.86 5.66 -9.28
C ARG A 88 0.99 5.14 -10.71
N PHE A 89 0.69 3.87 -10.92
CA PHE A 89 0.68 3.29 -12.25
C PHE A 89 -0.37 3.91 -13.14
N VAL A 90 -1.54 4.10 -12.60
CA VAL A 90 -2.64 4.74 -13.33
C VAL A 90 -2.27 6.16 -13.74
N LEU A 91 -1.61 6.88 -12.87
CA LEU A 91 -1.16 8.24 -13.15
C LEU A 91 -0.03 8.31 -14.18
N ALA A 92 0.70 7.23 -14.36
CA ALA A 92 1.79 7.16 -15.33
C ALA A 92 1.30 7.05 -16.77
N TYR A 93 0.06 6.68 -16.96
CA TYR A 93 -0.53 6.64 -18.26
C TYR A 93 -1.03 8.01 -18.68
#